data_c3efdfe7a52f6b3b5317a7ea11ae6ca9
#
_entry.id   c3efdfe7a52f6b3b5317a7ea11ae6ca9
#
_cell.length_a   1.000
_cell.length_b   1.000
_cell.length_c   1.000
_cell.angle_alpha   90.00
_cell.angle_beta   90.00
_cell.angle_gamma   90.00
#
_symmetry.space_group_name_H-M   'P 1'
#
loop_
_entity.id
_entity.type
_entity.pdbx_description
1 polymer ?
#
loop_
_entity_poly.entity_id
_entity_poly.type
_entity_poly.pdbx_seq_one_letter_code
_entity_poly.pdbx_strand_id
1 'polypeptide(L)'
;MAIDISQIDAPPGLLLEAPALPIGDARVGALRARGAGRRQLPETTRDLLKDAPYVVDFCDPSPTTPLHAGYLRNIALGHALASALEAAGAHVARQTQIADVGRDMGEAMAGYLRFAADGDPAAARRKSDRFVGLLHAQQAQEPRVENDLADLLLVRLAAGDAEVHDLWHTVRDWAVSGQNETLARLGVRFDRTIFDSQYAPRIGPLVRLALAQGVISGSLEGPLVFETDAATPIRLPLIEADGVPTKDLRALTVWRSLMTEMTDVTLIRLTSEERRDNLDEILRGLAPGSKVYPTAVLHAEVITDRDDGPGGESTLMIDDLLDMLIEHEELRGLAIEQRPACAAQDLAAMVLMGMCLDHPLHEALTITPERVLDSETNAGWTLARAWMKAWDPRNDGGPLPLADDEHYRSVVAQSQLLPLLDRAVKGLDVLRLVRFLTRIGTWYLGTETDPAVGRIMRSLLSSGLDSIGLVRAQEVNG
;
A
#
# COMPACT_ATOMS: atom_id res chain seq x y z
N MET A 1 -39.62 -1.58 2.82
CA MET A 1 -39.74 -0.46 3.77
C MET A 1 -38.97 0.70 3.15
N ALA A 2 -39.65 1.72 2.66
CA ALA A 2 -38.99 2.85 1.97
C ALA A 2 -38.11 3.59 2.99
N ILE A 3 -36.84 3.73 2.71
CA ILE A 3 -35.91 4.51 3.54
C ILE A 3 -36.16 5.99 3.22
N ASP A 4 -36.67 6.73 4.18
CA ASP A 4 -36.80 8.18 4.09
C ASP A 4 -35.41 8.81 4.18
N ILE A 5 -34.84 9.19 3.02
CA ILE A 5 -33.50 9.82 2.93
C ILE A 5 -33.43 11.14 3.72
N SER A 6 -34.58 11.77 4.01
CA SER A 6 -34.58 12.97 4.87
C SER A 6 -34.21 12.66 6.33
N GLN A 7 -34.24 11.39 6.72
CA GLN A 7 -33.91 10.89 8.04
C GLN A 7 -32.61 10.07 8.09
N ILE A 8 -31.81 10.07 7.04
CA ILE A 8 -30.45 9.56 7.12
C ILE A 8 -29.59 10.63 7.85
N ASP A 9 -29.96 10.93 9.07
CA ASP A 9 -28.99 11.30 10.07
C ASP A 9 -28.19 10.03 10.37
N ALA A 10 -26.86 10.12 10.33
CA ALA A 10 -26.01 9.02 10.73
C ALA A 10 -26.57 8.47 12.06
N PRO A 11 -26.80 7.16 12.16
CA PRO A 11 -27.33 6.62 13.40
C PRO A 11 -26.49 7.12 14.57
N PRO A 12 -27.10 7.55 15.67
CA PRO A 12 -26.40 8.22 16.78
C PRO A 12 -25.28 7.39 17.43
N GLY A 13 -25.13 6.13 17.10
CA GLY A 13 -24.07 5.25 17.60
C GLY A 13 -22.83 5.13 16.72
N LEU A 14 -22.82 5.65 15.48
CA LEU A 14 -21.60 5.72 14.63
C LEU A 14 -20.79 7.00 14.88
N LEU A 15 -21.21 7.84 15.82
CA LEU A 15 -20.38 8.88 16.40
C LEU A 15 -19.34 8.21 17.32
N LEU A 16 -18.38 7.49 16.69
CA LEU A 16 -17.10 7.27 17.32
C LEU A 16 -16.51 8.65 17.53
N GLU A 17 -16.50 9.12 18.77
CA GLU A 17 -15.66 10.22 19.22
C GLU A 17 -14.17 9.80 19.12
N ALA A 18 -13.73 9.43 17.92
CA ALA A 18 -12.36 9.68 17.57
C ALA A 18 -12.31 11.19 17.36
N PRO A 19 -11.53 11.94 18.16
CA PRO A 19 -11.40 13.37 17.94
C PRO A 19 -11.05 13.53 16.47
N ALA A 20 -11.85 14.29 15.73
CA ALA A 20 -11.50 14.76 14.40
C ALA A 20 -10.11 15.38 14.59
N LEU A 21 -9.09 14.61 14.19
CA LEU A 21 -7.72 15.03 14.41
C LEU A 21 -7.56 16.27 13.54
N PRO A 22 -7.41 17.47 14.12
CA PRO A 22 -7.26 18.69 13.35
C PRO A 22 -6.03 18.50 12.46
N ILE A 23 -6.26 18.40 11.16
CA ILE A 23 -5.21 18.44 10.14
C ILE A 23 -4.92 19.93 9.95
N GLY A 24 -4.36 20.56 10.97
CA GLY A 24 -3.88 21.93 10.92
C GLY A 24 -2.37 21.96 10.75
N ASP A 25 -1.82 23.15 10.55
CA ASP A 25 -0.40 23.46 10.34
C ASP A 25 0.61 22.72 11.25
N ALA A 26 0.17 22.31 12.45
CA ALA A 26 0.98 21.53 13.39
C ALA A 26 1.38 20.14 12.87
N ARG A 27 0.60 19.51 11.94
CA ARG A 27 0.95 18.21 11.35
C ARG A 27 1.81 18.34 10.11
N VAL A 28 1.64 19.38 9.33
CA VAL A 28 2.62 19.73 8.29
C VAL A 28 3.96 20.02 8.96
N GLY A 29 3.97 20.68 10.12
CA GLY A 29 5.16 20.87 10.96
C GLY A 29 5.76 19.56 11.50
N ALA A 30 4.93 18.60 11.90
CA ALA A 30 5.39 17.27 12.36
C ALA A 30 5.90 16.37 11.22
N LEU A 31 5.33 16.51 10.01
CA LEU A 31 5.87 15.90 8.80
C LEU A 31 7.26 16.48 8.48
N ARG A 32 7.43 17.79 8.61
CA ARG A 32 8.74 18.46 8.44
C ARG A 32 9.80 17.99 9.42
N ALA A 33 9.44 17.72 10.68
CA ALA A 33 10.38 17.29 11.72
C ALA A 33 10.88 15.84 11.54
N ARG A 34 10.12 14.95 10.89
CA ARG A 34 10.52 13.55 10.65
C ARG A 34 11.47 13.37 9.48
N GLY A 35 11.53 14.31 8.54
CA GLY A 35 12.47 14.29 7.41
C GLY A 35 13.93 14.57 7.77
N ALA A 36 14.22 14.99 9.01
CA ALA A 36 15.56 15.43 9.43
C ALA A 36 16.58 14.30 9.69
N GLY A 37 16.17 13.02 9.62
CA GLY A 37 17.03 11.87 9.99
C GLY A 37 17.57 11.03 8.82
N ARG A 38 17.25 11.32 7.55
CA ARG A 38 17.69 10.52 6.40
C ARG A 38 19.01 10.99 5.82
N ARG A 39 19.97 10.06 5.68
CA ARG A 39 21.30 10.27 5.10
C ARG A 39 21.25 10.34 3.56
N GLN A 40 21.75 11.35 3.03
CA GLN A 40 22.83 11.71 2.08
C GLN A 40 22.73 11.11 0.69
N LEU A 41 21.66 11.39 -0.02
CA LEU A 41 21.82 11.76 -1.42
C LEU A 41 22.54 13.13 -1.47
N PRO A 42 23.33 13.46 -2.54
CA PRO A 42 23.92 14.78 -2.68
C PRO A 42 22.89 15.88 -2.40
N GLU A 43 23.29 16.99 -1.76
CA GLU A 43 22.38 18.12 -1.44
C GLU A 43 21.53 18.55 -2.64
N THR A 44 22.06 18.39 -3.86
CA THR A 44 21.37 18.66 -5.13
C THR A 44 20.13 17.79 -5.42
N THR A 45 19.99 16.60 -4.80
CA THR A 45 18.76 15.79 -4.97
C THR A 45 17.59 16.30 -4.12
N ARG A 46 17.89 16.88 -2.96
CA ARG A 46 16.89 17.42 -2.03
C ARG A 46 16.21 18.69 -2.54
N ASP A 47 16.77 19.32 -3.55
CA ASP A 47 16.25 20.56 -4.13
C ASP A 47 15.20 20.34 -5.24
N LEU A 48 15.00 19.08 -5.70
CA LEU A 48 14.08 18.80 -6.82
C LEU A 48 12.61 19.13 -6.47
N LEU A 49 12.17 18.77 -5.28
CA LEU A 49 10.79 19.00 -4.80
C LEU A 49 10.70 19.92 -3.57
N LYS A 50 11.84 20.42 -3.09
CA LYS A 50 12.03 21.44 -2.05
C LYS A 50 10.86 21.57 -1.05
N ASP A 51 10.78 20.66 -0.10
CA ASP A 51 9.80 20.66 1.00
C ASP A 51 8.32 20.58 0.56
N ALA A 52 8.04 20.24 -0.71
CA ALA A 52 6.67 20.12 -1.18
C ALA A 52 5.93 18.98 -0.44
N PRO A 53 4.71 19.22 0.08
CA PRO A 53 3.98 18.23 0.84
C PRO A 53 3.20 17.28 -0.07
N TYR A 54 3.35 15.98 0.18
CA TYR A 54 2.68 14.89 -0.54
C TYR A 54 1.99 13.93 0.44
N VAL A 55 0.86 13.39 0.00
CA VAL A 55 0.25 12.19 0.59
C VAL A 55 0.23 11.13 -0.50
N VAL A 56 0.79 9.97 -0.22
CA VAL A 56 0.77 8.80 -1.10
C VAL A 56 -0.08 7.72 -0.42
N ASP A 57 -1.23 7.44 -1.02
CA ASP A 57 -2.21 6.49 -0.54
C ASP A 57 -2.10 5.18 -1.31
N PHE A 58 -1.92 4.08 -0.60
CA PHE A 58 -1.70 2.76 -1.21
C PHE A 58 -1.98 1.62 -0.22
N CYS A 59 -2.02 0.41 -0.74
CA CYS A 59 -2.38 -0.84 -0.08
C CYS A 59 -3.89 -1.02 0.09
N ASP A 60 -4.59 -0.18 0.83
CA ASP A 60 -6.04 -0.20 1.09
C ASP A 60 -6.58 -1.60 1.44
N PRO A 61 -6.04 -2.24 2.49
CA PRO A 61 -6.40 -3.61 2.80
C PRO A 61 -7.80 -3.72 3.40
N SER A 62 -8.48 -4.85 3.11
CA SER A 62 -9.66 -5.24 3.87
C SER A 62 -9.22 -5.88 5.19
N PRO A 63 -9.83 -5.53 6.34
CA PRO A 63 -9.52 -6.21 7.60
C PRO A 63 -9.96 -7.69 7.61
N THR A 64 -10.83 -8.08 6.69
CA THR A 64 -11.32 -9.46 6.59
C THR A 64 -10.47 -10.36 5.70
N THR A 65 -9.40 -9.82 5.12
CA THR A 65 -8.51 -10.55 4.21
C THR A 65 -7.06 -10.33 4.61
N PRO A 66 -6.28 -11.39 4.89
CA PRO A 66 -4.84 -11.27 5.09
C PRO A 66 -4.16 -10.70 3.85
N LEU A 67 -2.98 -10.10 4.02
CA LEU A 67 -2.23 -9.55 2.89
C LEU A 67 -1.70 -10.68 1.99
N HIS A 68 -2.28 -10.82 0.81
CA HIS A 68 -1.92 -11.80 -0.21
C HIS A 68 -1.18 -11.16 -1.40
N ALA A 69 -0.67 -11.97 -2.30
CA ALA A 69 0.12 -11.54 -3.45
C ALA A 69 -0.57 -10.45 -4.31
N GLY A 70 -1.91 -10.42 -4.35
CA GLY A 70 -2.68 -9.38 -5.05
C GLY A 70 -2.41 -7.96 -4.55
N TYR A 71 -2.05 -7.79 -3.26
CA TYR A 71 -1.69 -6.47 -2.72
C TYR A 71 -0.24 -6.07 -3.02
N LEU A 72 0.63 -7.05 -3.30
CA LEU A 72 2.07 -6.83 -3.30
C LEU A 72 2.52 -5.75 -4.27
N ARG A 73 1.96 -5.74 -5.49
CA ARG A 73 2.32 -4.74 -6.50
C ARG A 73 1.96 -3.32 -6.07
N ASN A 74 0.76 -3.13 -5.55
CA ASN A 74 0.30 -1.83 -5.05
C ASN A 74 1.19 -1.35 -3.88
N ILE A 75 1.52 -2.25 -2.95
CA ILE A 75 2.42 -1.98 -1.83
C ILE A 75 3.82 -1.58 -2.33
N ALA A 76 4.41 -2.35 -3.24
CA ALA A 76 5.75 -2.09 -3.76
C ALA A 76 5.83 -0.73 -4.50
N LEU A 77 4.87 -0.47 -5.39
CA LEU A 77 4.80 0.77 -6.15
C LEU A 77 4.59 1.99 -5.25
N GLY A 78 3.65 1.90 -4.30
CA GLY A 78 3.35 3.01 -3.38
C GLY A 78 4.52 3.33 -2.47
N HIS A 79 5.15 2.30 -1.92
CA HIS A 79 6.33 2.45 -1.08
C HIS A 79 7.52 3.05 -1.85
N ALA A 80 7.79 2.55 -3.06
CA ALA A 80 8.88 3.04 -3.90
C ALA A 80 8.65 4.48 -4.37
N LEU A 81 7.41 4.82 -4.78
CA LEU A 81 7.08 6.19 -5.16
C LEU A 81 7.20 7.17 -3.99
N ALA A 82 6.67 6.81 -2.82
CA ALA A 82 6.81 7.62 -1.62
C ALA A 82 8.29 7.85 -1.25
N SER A 83 9.11 6.81 -1.35
CA SER A 83 10.56 6.89 -1.11
C SER A 83 11.28 7.77 -2.14
N ALA A 84 10.90 7.67 -3.42
CA ALA A 84 11.47 8.51 -4.49
C ALA A 84 11.14 10.00 -4.30
N LEU A 85 9.90 10.31 -3.91
CA LEU A 85 9.49 11.67 -3.58
C LEU A 85 10.26 12.24 -2.39
N GLU A 86 10.44 11.45 -1.31
CA GLU A 86 11.26 11.85 -0.16
C GLU A 86 12.74 12.04 -0.54
N ALA A 87 13.28 11.15 -1.35
CA ALA A 87 14.65 11.27 -1.86
C ALA A 87 14.85 12.53 -2.71
N ALA A 88 13.81 12.98 -3.39
CA ALA A 88 13.76 14.22 -4.16
C ALA A 88 13.53 15.49 -3.31
N GLY A 89 13.39 15.35 -1.99
CA GLY A 89 13.24 16.46 -1.04
C GLY A 89 11.82 16.80 -0.65
N ALA A 90 10.82 15.99 -1.05
CA ALA A 90 9.44 16.21 -0.62
C ALA A 90 9.20 15.77 0.83
N HIS A 91 8.19 16.37 1.47
CA HIS A 91 7.61 15.87 2.71
C HIS A 91 6.46 14.91 2.38
N VAL A 92 6.65 13.63 2.58
CA VAL A 92 5.70 12.60 2.19
C VAL A 92 5.04 11.98 3.43
N ALA A 93 3.72 11.89 3.41
CA ALA A 93 2.96 11.03 4.30
C ALA A 93 2.50 9.80 3.54
N ARG A 94 2.93 8.62 3.98
CA ARG A 94 2.40 7.34 3.52
C ARG A 94 1.07 7.08 4.20
N GLN A 95 0.04 6.89 3.43
CA GLN A 95 -1.32 6.68 3.91
C GLN A 95 -1.87 5.34 3.42
N THR A 96 -2.74 4.74 4.21
CA THR A 96 -3.58 3.61 3.82
C THR A 96 -4.98 3.81 4.33
N GLN A 97 -5.98 3.35 3.57
CA GLN A 97 -7.38 3.36 3.95
C GLN A 97 -7.83 1.93 4.26
N ILE A 98 -8.45 1.73 5.41
CA ILE A 98 -8.95 0.43 5.87
C ILE A 98 -10.48 0.46 5.91
N ALA A 99 -11.11 -0.46 5.15
CA ALA A 99 -12.56 -0.61 5.09
C ALA A 99 -13.08 -1.41 6.30
N ASP A 100 -13.06 -0.79 7.49
CA ASP A 100 -13.40 -1.42 8.78
C ASP A 100 -14.90 -1.45 9.09
N VAL A 101 -15.76 -1.09 8.15
CA VAL A 101 -17.22 -1.17 8.25
C VAL A 101 -17.80 -1.77 6.97
N GLY A 102 -19.00 -2.33 7.08
CA GLY A 102 -19.71 -2.96 5.97
C GLY A 102 -19.91 -4.45 6.21
N ARG A 103 -20.54 -5.12 5.22
CA ARG A 103 -20.97 -6.52 5.34
C ARG A 103 -19.83 -7.46 5.70
N ASP A 104 -18.68 -7.33 5.08
CA ASP A 104 -17.52 -8.21 5.33
C ASP A 104 -17.13 -8.18 6.83
N MET A 105 -17.13 -7.01 7.46
CA MET A 105 -16.88 -6.90 8.90
C MET A 105 -17.99 -7.53 9.75
N GLY A 106 -19.25 -7.41 9.32
CA GLY A 106 -20.38 -8.11 9.95
C GLY A 106 -20.19 -9.62 9.90
N GLU A 107 -19.78 -10.15 8.76
CA GLU A 107 -19.49 -11.58 8.57
C GLU A 107 -18.28 -12.03 9.40
N ALA A 108 -17.22 -11.23 9.49
CA ALA A 108 -16.08 -11.56 10.35
C ALA A 108 -16.44 -11.62 11.83
N MET A 109 -17.26 -10.66 12.32
CA MET A 109 -17.79 -10.67 13.69
C MET A 109 -18.71 -11.87 13.95
N ALA A 110 -19.61 -12.17 13.01
CA ALA A 110 -20.50 -13.34 13.09
C ALA A 110 -19.71 -14.65 13.10
N GLY A 111 -18.69 -14.76 12.24
CA GLY A 111 -17.77 -15.89 12.19
C GLY A 111 -17.03 -16.09 13.52
N TYR A 112 -16.56 -14.99 14.14
CA TYR A 112 -15.94 -15.08 15.45
C TYR A 112 -16.89 -15.67 16.50
N LEU A 113 -18.11 -15.15 16.61
CA LEU A 113 -19.09 -15.62 17.59
C LEU A 113 -19.50 -17.09 17.37
N ARG A 114 -19.51 -17.57 16.12
CA ARG A 114 -19.95 -18.92 15.78
C ARG A 114 -18.86 -19.97 15.85
N PHE A 115 -17.64 -19.62 15.39
CA PHE A 115 -16.60 -20.62 15.16
C PHE A 115 -15.40 -20.51 16.11
N ALA A 116 -15.23 -19.38 16.79
CA ALA A 116 -14.08 -19.17 17.67
C ALA A 116 -14.37 -19.39 19.16
N ALA A 117 -15.62 -19.45 19.59
CA ALA A 117 -16.05 -19.79 20.96
C ALA A 117 -15.20 -19.08 22.05
N ASP A 118 -15.10 -17.76 22.00
CA ASP A 118 -14.30 -16.92 22.90
C ASP A 118 -12.77 -17.13 22.83
N GLY A 119 -12.29 -17.83 21.78
CA GLY A 119 -10.87 -17.98 21.50
C GLY A 119 -10.23 -16.71 20.93
N ASP A 120 -8.91 -16.66 20.97
CA ASP A 120 -8.13 -15.61 20.36
C ASP A 120 -7.11 -16.18 19.35
N PRO A 121 -6.44 -15.35 18.54
CA PRO A 121 -5.42 -15.80 17.60
C PRO A 121 -4.27 -16.59 18.24
N ALA A 122 -3.88 -16.24 19.47
CA ALA A 122 -2.80 -16.91 20.17
C ALA A 122 -3.21 -18.32 20.63
N ALA A 123 -4.42 -18.47 21.16
CA ALA A 123 -5.00 -19.77 21.50
C ALA A 123 -5.17 -20.67 20.26
N ALA A 124 -5.55 -20.07 19.14
CA ALA A 124 -5.64 -20.76 17.85
C ALA A 124 -4.27 -21.05 17.20
N ARG A 125 -3.18 -20.52 17.74
CA ARG A 125 -1.82 -20.58 17.17
C ARG A 125 -1.77 -20.10 15.72
N ARG A 126 -2.52 -19.04 15.43
CA ARG A 126 -2.59 -18.43 14.11
C ARG A 126 -2.19 -16.95 14.18
N LYS A 127 -1.59 -16.45 13.12
CA LYS A 127 -1.38 -15.01 12.94
C LYS A 127 -2.74 -14.31 12.93
N SER A 128 -2.84 -13.14 13.54
CA SER A 128 -4.12 -12.53 13.87
C SER A 128 -4.97 -12.16 12.65
N ASP A 129 -4.38 -11.64 11.57
CA ASP A 129 -5.11 -11.40 10.31
C ASP A 129 -5.57 -12.69 9.62
N ARG A 130 -4.74 -13.76 9.65
CA ARG A 130 -5.14 -15.08 9.12
C ARG A 130 -6.27 -15.73 9.95
N PHE A 131 -6.28 -15.48 11.25
CA PHE A 131 -7.36 -15.93 12.12
C PHE A 131 -8.68 -15.26 11.73
N VAL A 132 -8.70 -13.92 11.59
CA VAL A 132 -9.88 -13.17 11.17
C VAL A 132 -10.32 -13.56 9.75
N GLY A 133 -9.38 -13.68 8.80
CA GLY A 133 -9.67 -14.09 7.43
C GLY A 133 -10.31 -15.46 7.32
N LEU A 134 -9.87 -16.43 8.14
CA LEU A 134 -10.48 -17.76 8.20
C LEU A 134 -11.92 -17.70 8.72
N LEU A 135 -12.16 -16.94 9.79
CA LEU A 135 -13.50 -16.79 10.36
C LEU A 135 -14.47 -16.12 9.38
N HIS A 136 -14.01 -15.10 8.68
CA HIS A 136 -14.77 -14.46 7.60
C HIS A 136 -15.09 -15.45 6.48
N ALA A 137 -14.08 -16.20 5.99
CA ALA A 137 -14.27 -17.18 4.91
C ALA A 137 -15.24 -18.29 5.30
N GLN A 138 -15.17 -18.79 6.53
CA GLN A 138 -16.12 -19.78 7.04
C GLN A 138 -17.55 -19.23 7.09
N GLN A 139 -17.72 -18.01 7.59
CA GLN A 139 -19.04 -17.37 7.65
C GLN A 139 -19.61 -17.06 6.26
N ALA A 140 -18.79 -16.64 5.31
CA ALA A 140 -19.21 -16.31 3.94
C ALA A 140 -19.70 -17.55 3.15
N GLN A 141 -19.33 -18.77 3.57
CA GLN A 141 -19.81 -20.03 2.98
C GLN A 141 -21.17 -20.47 3.54
N GLU A 142 -21.62 -19.88 4.64
CA GLU A 142 -22.90 -20.23 5.25
C GLU A 142 -24.09 -19.74 4.40
N PRO A 143 -25.22 -20.50 4.39
CA PRO A 143 -26.42 -20.09 3.68
C PRO A 143 -26.94 -18.73 4.15
N ARG A 144 -27.54 -17.95 3.25
CA ARG A 144 -28.03 -16.59 3.53
C ARG A 144 -28.97 -16.46 4.75
N VAL A 145 -29.76 -17.49 5.05
CA VAL A 145 -30.65 -17.52 6.23
C VAL A 145 -29.88 -17.43 7.55
N GLU A 146 -28.60 -17.80 7.53
CA GLU A 146 -27.74 -17.74 8.71
C GLU A 146 -26.83 -16.51 8.72
N ASN A 147 -26.78 -15.75 7.62
CA ASN A 147 -26.14 -14.43 7.54
C ASN A 147 -26.94 -13.30 8.20
N ASP A 148 -28.15 -13.56 8.67
CA ASP A 148 -28.94 -12.60 9.46
C ASP A 148 -28.20 -12.15 10.73
N LEU A 149 -27.24 -12.96 11.23
CA LEU A 149 -26.42 -12.56 12.37
C LEU A 149 -25.46 -11.42 12.01
N ALA A 150 -24.85 -11.47 10.82
CA ALA A 150 -23.95 -10.40 10.36
C ALA A 150 -24.71 -9.08 10.22
N ASP A 151 -25.88 -9.12 9.59
CA ASP A 151 -26.75 -7.95 9.42
C ASP A 151 -27.25 -7.42 10.77
N LEU A 152 -27.63 -8.31 11.69
CA LEU A 152 -28.03 -7.93 13.05
C LEU A 152 -26.87 -7.24 13.81
N LEU A 153 -25.65 -7.75 13.70
CA LEU A 153 -24.47 -7.15 14.34
C LEU A 153 -24.20 -5.75 13.77
N LEU A 154 -24.31 -5.56 12.46
CA LEU A 154 -24.15 -4.24 11.84
C LEU A 154 -25.22 -3.25 12.30
N VAL A 155 -26.47 -3.67 12.42
CA VAL A 155 -27.56 -2.84 12.97
C VAL A 155 -27.30 -2.46 14.42
N ARG A 156 -26.88 -3.41 15.26
CA ARG A 156 -26.52 -3.15 16.67
C ARG A 156 -25.30 -2.23 16.78
N LEU A 157 -24.29 -2.44 15.95
CA LEU A 157 -23.11 -1.56 15.87
C LEU A 157 -23.54 -0.13 15.54
N ALA A 158 -24.37 0.03 14.51
CA ALA A 158 -24.90 1.33 14.13
C ALA A 158 -25.78 1.99 15.20
N ALA A 159 -26.44 1.19 16.04
CA ALA A 159 -27.22 1.66 17.18
C ALA A 159 -26.36 2.02 18.41
N GLY A 160 -25.03 1.83 18.37
CA GLY A 160 -24.12 2.14 19.46
C GLY A 160 -24.11 1.09 20.58
N ASP A 161 -24.43 -0.16 20.26
CA ASP A 161 -24.39 -1.26 21.21
C ASP A 161 -22.95 -1.51 21.68
N ALA A 162 -22.70 -1.36 22.97
CA ALA A 162 -21.35 -1.40 23.54
C ALA A 162 -20.66 -2.77 23.35
N GLU A 163 -21.40 -3.87 23.53
CA GLU A 163 -20.83 -5.22 23.38
C GLU A 163 -20.43 -5.49 21.93
N VAL A 164 -21.27 -5.08 20.97
CA VAL A 164 -20.95 -5.23 19.54
C VAL A 164 -19.82 -4.30 19.12
N HIS A 165 -19.74 -3.13 19.73
CA HIS A 165 -18.65 -2.20 19.50
C HIS A 165 -17.29 -2.74 19.98
N ASP A 166 -17.25 -3.35 21.17
CA ASP A 166 -16.06 -4.01 21.70
C ASP A 166 -15.65 -5.21 20.82
N LEU A 167 -16.62 -6.00 20.37
CA LEU A 167 -16.40 -7.09 19.43
C LEU A 167 -15.80 -6.59 18.12
N TRP A 168 -16.38 -5.54 17.53
CA TRP A 168 -15.90 -4.93 16.29
C TRP A 168 -14.47 -4.43 16.42
N HIS A 169 -14.15 -3.70 17.51
CA HIS A 169 -12.80 -3.26 17.80
C HIS A 169 -11.82 -4.44 17.90
N THR A 170 -12.19 -5.48 18.62
CA THR A 170 -11.34 -6.66 18.83
C THR A 170 -11.00 -7.34 17.51
N VAL A 171 -12.01 -7.63 16.67
CA VAL A 171 -11.81 -8.31 15.39
C VAL A 171 -11.00 -7.44 14.42
N ARG A 172 -11.34 -6.13 14.34
CA ARG A 172 -10.60 -5.17 13.52
C ARG A 172 -9.14 -5.07 13.93
N ASP A 173 -8.87 -4.92 15.21
CA ASP A 173 -7.52 -4.69 15.74
C ASP A 173 -6.63 -5.93 15.57
N TRP A 174 -7.18 -7.13 15.67
CA TRP A 174 -6.48 -8.37 15.31
C TRP A 174 -6.06 -8.38 13.84
N ALA A 175 -7.01 -8.07 12.95
CA ALA A 175 -6.72 -8.05 11.52
C ALA A 175 -5.63 -7.03 11.17
N VAL A 176 -5.78 -5.80 11.66
CA VAL A 176 -4.83 -4.70 11.39
C VAL A 176 -3.45 -5.00 11.99
N SER A 177 -3.39 -5.60 13.19
CA SER A 177 -2.12 -6.01 13.81
C SER A 177 -1.37 -7.00 12.93
N GLY A 178 -2.03 -8.08 12.48
CA GLY A 178 -1.39 -9.07 11.61
C GLY A 178 -0.98 -8.52 10.25
N GLN A 179 -1.79 -7.67 9.63
CA GLN A 179 -1.41 -6.99 8.40
C GLN A 179 -0.19 -6.09 8.58
N ASN A 180 -0.11 -5.36 9.70
CA ASN A 180 1.05 -4.52 10.03
C ASN A 180 2.33 -5.34 10.25
N GLU A 181 2.24 -6.56 10.77
CA GLU A 181 3.37 -7.48 10.87
C GLU A 181 3.91 -7.84 9.48
N THR A 182 3.04 -8.20 8.52
CA THR A 182 3.45 -8.47 7.13
C THR A 182 4.09 -7.24 6.48
N LEU A 183 3.49 -6.05 6.64
CA LEU A 183 4.03 -4.79 6.12
C LEU A 183 5.41 -4.48 6.73
N ALA A 184 5.57 -4.71 8.03
CA ALA A 184 6.86 -4.53 8.70
C ALA A 184 7.94 -5.48 8.16
N ARG A 185 7.58 -6.72 7.81
CA ARG A 185 8.46 -7.69 7.14
C ARG A 185 8.92 -7.20 5.76
N LEU A 186 8.05 -6.53 5.01
CA LEU A 186 8.39 -5.87 3.73
C LEU A 186 9.17 -4.55 3.92
N GLY A 187 9.34 -4.07 5.14
CA GLY A 187 9.95 -2.77 5.40
C GLY A 187 9.00 -1.58 5.20
N VAL A 188 7.73 -1.82 4.97
CA VAL A 188 6.71 -0.81 4.71
C VAL A 188 6.06 -0.34 6.00
N ARG A 189 5.87 0.99 6.13
CA ARG A 189 5.17 1.60 7.27
C ARG A 189 4.32 2.75 6.75
N PHE A 190 3.18 2.94 7.40
CA PHE A 190 2.29 4.05 7.13
C PHE A 190 2.41 5.12 8.23
N ASP A 191 2.41 6.38 7.83
CA ASP A 191 2.35 7.53 8.73
C ASP A 191 0.92 7.82 9.16
N ARG A 192 -0.04 7.41 8.32
CA ARG A 192 -1.48 7.59 8.53
C ARG A 192 -2.23 6.34 8.13
N THR A 193 -3.08 5.87 9.04
CA THR A 193 -4.12 4.89 8.75
C THR A 193 -5.47 5.58 8.86
N ILE A 194 -6.27 5.51 7.81
CA ILE A 194 -7.63 6.03 7.76
C ILE A 194 -8.58 4.84 7.85
N PHE A 195 -9.54 4.91 8.75
CA PHE A 195 -10.63 3.95 8.86
C PHE A 195 -11.91 4.53 8.25
N ASP A 196 -12.62 3.73 7.46
CA ASP A 196 -13.90 4.13 6.86
C ASP A 196 -14.90 4.57 7.93
N SER A 197 -14.90 3.92 9.09
CA SER A 197 -15.74 4.27 10.24
C SER A 197 -15.60 5.72 10.69
N GLN A 198 -14.41 6.30 10.57
CA GLN A 198 -14.16 7.71 10.94
C GLN A 198 -14.90 8.71 10.04
N TYR A 199 -15.25 8.28 8.82
CA TYR A 199 -15.91 9.10 7.82
C TYR A 199 -17.38 8.74 7.61
N ALA A 200 -17.87 7.66 8.20
CA ALA A 200 -19.25 7.20 8.09
C ALA A 200 -20.30 8.31 8.35
N PRO A 201 -20.13 9.22 9.35
CA PRO A 201 -21.06 10.32 9.56
C PRO A 201 -21.18 11.31 8.39
N ARG A 202 -20.20 11.33 7.49
CA ARG A 202 -20.17 12.22 6.32
C ARG A 202 -20.85 11.64 5.08
N ILE A 203 -21.22 10.35 5.10
CA ILE A 203 -21.86 9.66 3.96
C ILE A 203 -23.21 10.31 3.64
N GLY A 204 -24.09 10.45 4.63
CA GLY A 204 -25.41 11.04 4.42
C GLY A 204 -25.35 12.48 3.84
N PRO A 205 -24.57 13.41 4.44
CA PRO A 205 -24.34 14.72 3.84
C PRO A 205 -23.80 14.67 2.40
N LEU A 206 -22.87 13.75 2.10
CA LEU A 206 -22.32 13.60 0.75
C LEU A 206 -23.38 13.13 -0.25
N VAL A 207 -24.19 12.14 0.12
CA VAL A 207 -25.29 11.63 -0.72
C VAL A 207 -26.30 12.74 -1.03
N ARG A 208 -26.72 13.52 -0.03
CA ARG A 208 -27.61 14.67 -0.23
C ARG A 208 -27.01 15.70 -1.19
N LEU A 209 -25.74 16.01 -1.05
CA LEU A 209 -25.04 16.92 -1.95
C LEU A 209 -25.00 16.38 -3.37
N ALA A 210 -24.67 15.11 -3.55
CA ALA A 210 -24.57 14.45 -4.85
C ALA A 210 -25.92 14.41 -5.60
N LEU A 211 -27.01 14.12 -4.87
CA LEU A 211 -28.37 14.18 -5.42
C LEU A 211 -28.76 15.60 -5.80
N ALA A 212 -28.49 16.59 -4.94
CA ALA A 212 -28.82 18.00 -5.20
C ALA A 212 -28.06 18.57 -6.41
N GLN A 213 -26.87 18.08 -6.67
CA GLN A 213 -26.05 18.47 -7.82
C GLN A 213 -26.35 17.65 -9.08
N GLY A 214 -27.20 16.62 -9.00
CA GLY A 214 -27.48 15.70 -10.10
C GLY A 214 -26.30 14.82 -10.52
N VAL A 215 -25.31 14.66 -9.63
CA VAL A 215 -24.15 13.79 -9.87
C VAL A 215 -24.52 12.32 -9.76
N ILE A 216 -25.48 12.00 -8.88
CA ILE A 216 -26.04 10.66 -8.74
C ILE A 216 -27.54 10.68 -8.98
N SER A 217 -28.06 9.53 -9.40
CA SER A 217 -29.48 9.31 -9.64
C SER A 217 -29.95 8.06 -8.93
N GLY A 218 -31.24 7.95 -8.71
CA GLY A 218 -31.88 6.80 -8.09
C GLY A 218 -33.24 7.13 -7.54
N SER A 219 -33.93 6.12 -7.03
CA SER A 219 -35.19 6.29 -6.33
C SER A 219 -35.04 5.91 -4.86
N LEU A 220 -35.94 6.43 -4.02
CA LEU A 220 -36.02 6.08 -2.60
C LEU A 220 -36.35 4.60 -2.36
N GLU A 221 -36.77 3.89 -3.41
CA GLU A 221 -37.18 2.48 -3.38
C GLU A 221 -36.15 1.55 -4.04
N GLY A 222 -34.97 2.08 -4.43
CA GLY A 222 -33.94 1.32 -5.13
C GLY A 222 -32.54 1.80 -4.84
N PRO A 223 -31.52 1.14 -5.43
CA PRO A 223 -30.14 1.54 -5.22
C PRO A 223 -29.88 2.94 -5.77
N LEU A 224 -29.02 3.69 -5.08
CA LEU A 224 -28.47 4.94 -5.61
C LEU A 224 -27.26 4.62 -6.46
N VAL A 225 -27.24 5.16 -7.66
CA VAL A 225 -26.20 4.89 -8.65
C VAL A 225 -25.62 6.17 -9.22
N PHE A 226 -24.35 6.13 -9.54
CA PHE A 226 -23.71 7.05 -10.45
C PHE A 226 -23.75 6.44 -11.84
N GLU A 227 -24.04 7.25 -12.84
CA GLU A 227 -24.09 6.84 -14.25
C GLU A 227 -23.33 7.88 -15.07
N THR A 228 -22.38 7.42 -15.88
CA THR A 228 -21.58 8.33 -16.73
C THR A 228 -22.37 8.77 -17.95
N ASP A 229 -22.12 9.99 -18.44
CA ASP A 229 -22.70 10.53 -19.68
C ASP A 229 -22.07 9.96 -20.97
N ALA A 230 -21.29 8.88 -20.86
CA ALA A 230 -20.59 8.26 -21.97
C ALA A 230 -21.57 7.53 -22.93
N ALA A 231 -21.13 7.29 -24.18
CA ALA A 231 -21.88 6.50 -25.17
C ALA A 231 -22.16 5.06 -24.70
N THR A 232 -21.33 4.54 -23.79
CA THR A 232 -21.56 3.29 -23.05
C THR A 232 -21.54 3.65 -21.56
N PRO A 233 -22.69 3.91 -20.95
CA PRO A 233 -22.75 4.35 -19.56
C PRO A 233 -22.22 3.27 -18.61
N ILE A 234 -21.35 3.69 -17.69
CA ILE A 234 -20.93 2.86 -16.56
C ILE A 234 -21.88 3.17 -15.41
N ARG A 235 -22.49 2.13 -14.86
CA ARG A 235 -23.35 2.22 -13.68
C ARG A 235 -22.57 1.76 -12.44
N LEU A 236 -22.32 2.67 -11.52
CA LEU A 236 -21.66 2.39 -10.25
C LEU A 236 -22.67 2.48 -9.11
N PRO A 237 -23.05 1.36 -8.46
CA PRO A 237 -23.89 1.41 -7.28
C PRO A 237 -23.13 2.07 -6.12
N LEU A 238 -23.74 3.06 -5.48
CA LEU A 238 -23.20 3.76 -4.33
C LEU A 238 -23.90 3.34 -3.03
N ILE A 239 -25.18 3.03 -3.12
CA ILE A 239 -25.95 2.44 -2.03
C ILE A 239 -26.69 1.24 -2.61
N GLU A 240 -26.54 0.09 -1.96
CA GLU A 240 -27.19 -1.16 -2.33
C GLU A 240 -28.71 -1.10 -2.06
N ALA A 241 -29.46 -2.06 -2.60
CA ALA A 241 -30.91 -2.12 -2.43
C ALA A 241 -31.35 -2.26 -0.97
N ASP A 242 -30.51 -2.81 -0.11
CA ASP A 242 -30.72 -2.93 1.34
C ASP A 242 -30.35 -1.65 2.12
N GLY A 243 -29.88 -0.61 1.43
CA GLY A 243 -29.49 0.67 2.02
C GLY A 243 -28.07 0.73 2.54
N VAL A 244 -27.25 -0.30 2.30
CA VAL A 244 -25.85 -0.34 2.75
C VAL A 244 -24.97 0.47 1.79
N PRO A 245 -24.13 1.40 2.31
CA PRO A 245 -23.15 2.11 1.50
C PRO A 245 -22.10 1.16 0.91
N THR A 246 -21.86 1.24 -0.40
CA THR A 246 -20.83 0.45 -1.07
C THR A 246 -19.43 0.88 -0.65
N LYS A 247 -18.43 0.06 -0.94
CA LYS A 247 -17.02 0.41 -0.75
C LYS A 247 -16.65 1.70 -1.50
N ASP A 248 -17.20 1.90 -2.69
CA ASP A 248 -16.93 3.09 -3.51
C ASP A 248 -17.51 4.35 -2.87
N LEU A 249 -18.72 4.31 -2.31
CA LEU A 249 -19.27 5.47 -1.60
C LEU A 249 -18.44 5.83 -0.36
N ARG A 250 -17.97 4.83 0.38
CA ARG A 250 -17.08 5.07 1.51
C ARG A 250 -15.77 5.70 1.07
N ALA A 251 -15.12 5.18 0.02
CA ALA A 251 -13.91 5.76 -0.56
C ALA A 251 -14.13 7.20 -1.05
N LEU A 252 -15.23 7.47 -1.78
CA LEU A 252 -15.62 8.82 -2.21
C LEU A 252 -15.76 9.78 -1.02
N THR A 253 -16.34 9.32 0.08
CA THR A 253 -16.53 10.12 1.30
C THR A 253 -15.20 10.51 1.92
N VAL A 254 -14.26 9.58 2.00
CA VAL A 254 -12.89 9.83 2.48
C VAL A 254 -12.20 10.83 1.55
N TRP A 255 -12.13 10.55 0.25
CA TRP A 255 -11.42 11.40 -0.70
C TRP A 255 -11.99 12.81 -0.80
N ARG A 256 -13.33 12.95 -0.83
CA ARG A 256 -13.98 14.25 -0.81
C ARG A 256 -13.65 15.06 0.45
N SER A 257 -13.55 14.37 1.59
CA SER A 257 -13.15 15.00 2.85
C SER A 257 -11.69 15.44 2.82
N LEU A 258 -10.78 14.58 2.36
CA LEU A 258 -9.35 14.91 2.23
C LEU A 258 -9.13 16.11 1.29
N MET A 259 -9.81 16.16 0.13
CA MET A 259 -9.75 17.29 -0.80
C MET A 259 -10.18 18.61 -0.19
N THR A 260 -11.08 18.56 0.80
CA THR A 260 -11.57 19.76 1.50
C THR A 260 -10.63 20.20 2.63
N GLU A 261 -10.00 19.23 3.30
CA GLU A 261 -9.17 19.43 4.48
C GLU A 261 -7.69 19.70 4.15
N MET A 262 -7.25 19.29 2.94
CA MET A 262 -5.84 19.34 2.50
C MET A 262 -5.68 20.24 1.27
N THR A 263 -5.64 21.55 1.46
CA THR A 263 -5.63 22.51 0.35
C THR A 263 -4.25 22.74 -0.28
N ASP A 264 -3.17 22.44 0.44
CA ASP A 264 -1.79 22.72 0.02
C ASP A 264 -0.93 21.46 -0.07
N VAL A 265 -1.56 20.31 -0.34
CA VAL A 265 -0.91 18.99 -0.40
C VAL A 265 -1.18 18.34 -1.75
N THR A 266 -0.18 17.72 -2.35
CA THR A 266 -0.40 16.86 -3.52
C THR A 266 -0.86 15.48 -3.05
N LEU A 267 -2.07 15.10 -3.44
CA LEU A 267 -2.64 13.79 -3.13
C LEU A 267 -2.35 12.82 -4.29
N ILE A 268 -1.74 11.70 -3.98
CA ILE A 268 -1.48 10.61 -4.94
C ILE A 268 -2.18 9.36 -4.43
N ARG A 269 -2.91 8.67 -5.31
CA ARG A 269 -3.59 7.43 -5.01
C ARG A 269 -3.13 6.33 -5.96
N LEU A 270 -2.65 5.22 -5.42
CA LEU A 270 -2.40 4.02 -6.22
C LEU A 270 -3.67 3.19 -6.32
N THR A 271 -4.01 2.78 -7.53
CA THR A 271 -5.22 1.99 -7.79
C THR A 271 -5.03 1.08 -9.00
N SER A 272 -5.76 -0.03 -9.05
CA SER A 272 -5.78 -0.87 -10.25
C SER A 272 -6.53 -0.17 -11.39
N GLU A 273 -6.20 -0.55 -12.64
CA GLU A 273 -6.89 -0.02 -13.83
C GLU A 273 -8.39 -0.31 -13.82
N GLU A 274 -8.79 -1.44 -13.24
CA GLU A 274 -10.21 -1.84 -13.12
C GLU A 274 -11.04 -0.92 -12.20
N ARG A 275 -10.41 -0.36 -11.15
CA ARG A 275 -11.05 0.57 -10.21
C ARG A 275 -10.96 2.02 -10.64
N ARG A 276 -10.47 2.25 -11.82
CA ARG A 276 -10.07 3.53 -12.34
C ARG A 276 -11.19 4.59 -12.28
N ASP A 277 -11.62 5.10 -13.03
CA ASP A 277 -12.17 6.33 -13.62
C ASP A 277 -13.44 6.85 -12.97
N ASN A 278 -14.30 5.97 -12.47
CA ASN A 278 -15.59 6.36 -11.96
C ASN A 278 -15.49 7.24 -10.71
N LEU A 279 -14.54 6.91 -9.79
CA LEU A 279 -14.35 7.70 -8.57
C LEU A 279 -13.83 9.10 -8.88
N ASP A 280 -12.92 9.24 -9.83
CA ASP A 280 -12.33 10.54 -10.19
C ASP A 280 -13.36 11.44 -10.89
N GLU A 281 -14.23 10.87 -11.74
CA GLU A 281 -15.32 11.60 -12.39
C GLU A 281 -16.35 12.09 -11.37
N ILE A 282 -16.76 11.20 -10.46
CA ILE A 282 -17.69 11.55 -9.38
C ILE A 282 -17.08 12.63 -8.48
N LEU A 283 -15.80 12.50 -8.10
CA LEU A 283 -15.12 13.49 -7.26
C LEU A 283 -15.08 14.88 -7.93
N ARG A 284 -14.84 14.95 -9.24
CA ARG A 284 -14.90 16.21 -9.99
C ARG A 284 -16.31 16.80 -9.99
N GLY A 285 -17.34 15.98 -10.16
CA GLY A 285 -18.73 16.40 -10.06
C GLY A 285 -19.09 16.92 -8.67
N LEU A 286 -18.62 16.26 -7.62
CA LEU A 286 -18.91 16.60 -6.22
C LEU A 286 -18.10 17.78 -5.67
N ALA A 287 -17.04 18.17 -6.33
CA ALA A 287 -16.16 19.25 -5.89
C ALA A 287 -15.75 20.16 -7.05
N PRO A 288 -16.72 20.71 -7.84
CA PRO A 288 -16.38 21.60 -8.94
C PRO A 288 -15.60 22.80 -8.40
N GLY A 289 -14.40 23.03 -8.94
CA GLY A 289 -13.54 24.13 -8.50
C GLY A 289 -12.61 23.82 -7.32
N SER A 290 -12.55 22.58 -6.85
CA SER A 290 -11.46 22.17 -5.95
C SER A 290 -10.11 22.40 -6.62
N LYS A 291 -9.13 22.88 -5.84
CA LYS A 291 -7.75 23.05 -6.33
C LYS A 291 -6.93 21.76 -6.18
N VAL A 292 -7.41 20.83 -5.40
CA VAL A 292 -6.73 19.58 -5.05
C VAL A 292 -7.60 18.42 -5.48
N TYR A 293 -7.10 17.63 -6.42
CA TYR A 293 -7.68 16.35 -6.81
C TYR A 293 -6.61 15.27 -6.62
N PRO A 294 -6.98 14.05 -6.21
CA PRO A 294 -6.04 12.95 -6.15
C PRO A 294 -5.53 12.61 -7.56
N THR A 295 -4.22 12.51 -7.71
CA THR A 295 -3.61 11.97 -8.93
C THR A 295 -3.60 10.45 -8.81
N ALA A 296 -4.30 9.76 -9.71
CA ALA A 296 -4.30 8.31 -9.75
C ALA A 296 -3.04 7.79 -10.45
N VAL A 297 -2.29 6.93 -9.77
CA VAL A 297 -1.22 6.11 -10.37
C VAL A 297 -1.81 4.74 -10.60
N LEU A 298 -1.94 4.38 -11.88
CA LEU A 298 -2.62 3.16 -12.31
C LEU A 298 -1.62 2.03 -12.50
N HIS A 299 -2.01 0.84 -12.08
CA HIS A 299 -1.28 -0.38 -12.39
C HIS A 299 -2.24 -1.50 -12.80
N ALA A 300 -1.79 -2.36 -13.70
CA ALA A 300 -2.54 -3.56 -14.05
C ALA A 300 -2.59 -4.56 -12.89
N GLU A 301 -3.51 -5.49 -12.96
CA GLU A 301 -3.76 -6.50 -11.93
C GLU A 301 -2.56 -7.41 -11.66
N VAL A 302 -2.62 -8.11 -10.52
CA VAL A 302 -1.75 -9.22 -10.18
C VAL A 302 -2.51 -10.52 -10.44
N ILE A 303 -1.94 -11.41 -11.28
CA ILE A 303 -2.46 -12.73 -11.55
C ILE A 303 -1.72 -13.73 -10.66
N THR A 304 -2.46 -14.59 -9.97
CA THR A 304 -1.91 -15.69 -9.17
C THR A 304 -2.41 -17.02 -9.72
N ASP A 305 -1.63 -18.09 -9.61
CA ASP A 305 -2.01 -19.42 -10.14
C ASP A 305 -3.11 -20.11 -9.32
N ARG A 306 -3.50 -19.52 -8.21
CA ARG A 306 -4.51 -20.10 -7.32
C ARG A 306 -5.79 -19.30 -7.45
N ASP A 307 -6.87 -20.03 -7.68
CA ASP A 307 -8.22 -19.49 -7.79
C ASP A 307 -8.56 -18.77 -6.48
N ASP A 308 -8.65 -17.45 -6.53
CA ASP A 308 -8.90 -16.60 -5.38
C ASP A 308 -10.37 -16.70 -4.94
N GLY A 309 -10.74 -17.85 -4.44
CA GLY A 309 -11.97 -17.96 -3.66
C GLY A 309 -11.87 -17.05 -2.42
N PRO A 310 -12.98 -16.44 -1.97
CA PRO A 310 -12.97 -15.49 -0.86
C PRO A 310 -12.38 -16.13 0.40
N GLY A 311 -11.15 -15.74 0.77
CA GLY A 311 -10.48 -16.15 2.01
C GLY A 311 -10.05 -17.62 2.10
N GLY A 312 -9.98 -18.35 0.99
CA GLY A 312 -9.61 -19.77 0.98
C GLY A 312 -8.15 -20.02 1.38
N GLU A 313 -7.87 -21.18 1.98
CA GLU A 313 -6.51 -21.64 2.34
C GLU A 313 -5.56 -21.75 1.12
N SER A 314 -6.08 -21.58 -0.10
CA SER A 314 -5.33 -21.65 -1.36
C SER A 314 -4.73 -20.30 -1.79
N THR A 315 -5.07 -19.18 -1.17
CA THR A 315 -4.56 -17.86 -1.54
C THR A 315 -3.08 -17.70 -1.20
N LEU A 316 -2.29 -17.22 -2.15
CA LEU A 316 -0.83 -17.04 -1.98
C LEU A 316 -0.54 -15.83 -1.09
N MET A 317 -0.14 -16.08 0.16
CA MET A 317 0.12 -15.02 1.14
C MET A 317 1.51 -14.42 0.99
N ILE A 318 1.64 -13.10 1.24
CA ILE A 318 2.94 -12.40 1.20
C ILE A 318 3.91 -13.00 2.23
N ASP A 319 3.44 -13.35 3.43
CA ASP A 319 4.27 -13.97 4.45
C ASP A 319 4.86 -15.30 4.00
N ASP A 320 4.07 -16.14 3.29
CA ASP A 320 4.54 -17.44 2.81
C ASP A 320 5.61 -17.27 1.72
N LEU A 321 5.45 -16.27 0.84
CA LEU A 321 6.47 -15.92 -0.16
C LEU A 321 7.78 -15.44 0.49
N LEU A 322 7.68 -14.62 1.55
CA LEU A 322 8.84 -14.18 2.32
C LEU A 322 9.53 -15.35 3.02
N ASP A 323 8.78 -16.26 3.63
CA ASP A 323 9.33 -17.44 4.30
C ASP A 323 10.03 -18.38 3.29
N MET A 324 9.41 -18.63 2.13
CA MET A 324 10.03 -19.40 1.05
C MET A 324 11.35 -18.79 0.57
N LEU A 325 11.41 -17.46 0.42
CA LEU A 325 12.64 -16.75 0.05
C LEU A 325 13.71 -16.86 1.14
N ILE A 326 13.35 -16.68 2.42
CA ILE A 326 14.28 -16.80 3.56
C ILE A 326 14.83 -18.22 3.65
N GLU A 327 14.04 -19.23 3.32
CA GLU A 327 14.46 -20.63 3.30
C GLU A 327 15.26 -21.02 2.07
N HIS A 328 15.22 -20.22 1.01
CA HIS A 328 15.93 -20.52 -0.24
C HIS A 328 17.45 -20.55 -0.02
N GLU A 329 18.12 -21.60 -0.52
CA GLU A 329 19.55 -21.88 -0.27
C GLU A 329 20.44 -20.70 -0.69
N GLU A 330 20.18 -20.12 -1.86
CA GLU A 330 20.96 -18.99 -2.37
C GLU A 330 20.84 -17.76 -1.48
N LEU A 331 19.63 -17.40 -1.03
CA LEU A 331 19.42 -16.23 -0.17
C LEU A 331 20.07 -16.44 1.20
N ARG A 332 19.98 -17.67 1.74
CA ARG A 332 20.72 -18.05 2.96
C ARG A 332 22.22 -17.89 2.76
N GLY A 333 22.78 -18.33 1.63
CA GLY A 333 24.18 -18.14 1.28
C GLY A 333 24.58 -16.67 1.30
N LEU A 334 23.83 -15.81 0.63
CA LEU A 334 24.05 -14.36 0.62
C LEU A 334 24.02 -13.76 2.03
N ALA A 335 23.06 -14.17 2.88
CA ALA A 335 22.91 -13.65 4.24
C ALA A 335 24.02 -14.11 5.20
N ILE A 336 24.56 -15.34 5.04
CA ILE A 336 25.60 -15.92 5.92
C ILE A 336 26.97 -15.31 5.58
N GLU A 337 27.27 -15.08 4.31
CA GLU A 337 28.59 -14.59 3.90
C GLU A 337 28.93 -13.21 4.46
N GLN A 338 27.95 -12.45 4.90
CA GLN A 338 28.21 -11.08 5.31
C GLN A 338 27.21 -10.49 6.32
N ARG A 339 27.51 -10.39 7.61
CA ARG A 339 27.32 -9.19 8.41
C ARG A 339 25.92 -8.79 8.91
N PRO A 340 25.92 -8.01 10.02
CA PRO A 340 24.70 -7.50 10.66
C PRO A 340 23.90 -6.51 9.81
N ALA A 341 24.38 -6.15 8.60
CA ALA A 341 23.78 -5.09 7.78
C ALA A 341 22.63 -5.54 6.88
N CYS A 342 22.47 -6.83 6.59
CA CYS A 342 21.33 -7.34 5.78
C CYS A 342 20.81 -8.63 6.37
N ALA A 343 19.74 -8.55 7.13
CA ALA A 343 19.01 -9.73 7.54
C ALA A 343 18.44 -10.46 6.31
N ALA A 344 18.32 -11.79 6.36
CA ALA A 344 17.68 -12.56 5.30
C ALA A 344 16.28 -12.01 4.97
N GLN A 345 15.60 -11.46 5.95
CA GLN A 345 14.32 -10.79 5.81
C GLN A 345 14.37 -9.56 4.86
N ASP A 346 15.40 -8.72 4.97
CA ASP A 346 15.53 -7.50 4.12
C ASP A 346 15.86 -7.90 2.68
N LEU A 347 16.69 -8.94 2.48
CA LEU A 347 16.97 -9.48 1.15
C LEU A 347 15.73 -10.13 0.51
N ALA A 348 14.94 -10.88 1.29
CA ALA A 348 13.68 -11.47 0.82
C ALA A 348 12.68 -10.38 0.39
N ALA A 349 12.54 -9.32 1.20
CA ALA A 349 11.70 -8.17 0.85
C ALA A 349 12.19 -7.46 -0.43
N MET A 350 13.52 -7.29 -0.59
CA MET A 350 14.13 -6.71 -1.79
C MET A 350 13.84 -7.56 -3.04
N VAL A 351 13.98 -8.89 -2.94
CA VAL A 351 13.68 -9.81 -4.05
C VAL A 351 12.22 -9.72 -4.45
N LEU A 352 11.32 -9.76 -3.48
CA LEU A 352 9.89 -9.77 -3.73
C LEU A 352 9.38 -8.43 -4.29
N MET A 353 9.78 -7.32 -3.69
CA MET A 353 9.37 -5.99 -4.13
C MET A 353 10.07 -5.60 -5.44
N GLY A 354 11.35 -5.95 -5.61
CA GLY A 354 12.11 -5.67 -6.83
C GLY A 354 11.49 -6.31 -8.07
N MET A 355 10.96 -7.52 -7.94
CA MET A 355 10.20 -8.19 -9.00
C MET A 355 8.98 -7.35 -9.43
N CYS A 356 8.23 -6.82 -8.49
CA CYS A 356 7.06 -5.98 -8.78
C CYS A 356 7.42 -4.66 -9.45
N LEU A 357 8.55 -4.06 -9.06
CA LEU A 357 8.98 -2.74 -9.52
C LEU A 357 9.62 -2.77 -10.92
N ASP A 358 10.20 -3.89 -11.34
CA ASP A 358 10.80 -4.04 -12.69
C ASP A 358 9.74 -4.38 -13.77
N HIS A 359 8.49 -4.56 -13.40
CA HIS A 359 7.41 -4.90 -14.32
C HIS A 359 6.65 -3.64 -14.79
N PRO A 360 6.32 -3.50 -16.11
CA PRO A 360 5.60 -2.34 -16.64
C PRO A 360 4.24 -2.14 -15.95
N LEU A 361 3.87 -0.87 -15.68
CA LEU A 361 2.65 -0.54 -14.93
C LEU A 361 1.36 -1.08 -15.57
N HIS A 362 1.28 -1.03 -16.91
CA HIS A 362 0.08 -1.40 -17.67
C HIS A 362 0.03 -2.87 -18.11
N GLU A 363 0.99 -3.68 -17.68
CA GLU A 363 1.02 -5.11 -17.97
C GLU A 363 0.67 -5.89 -16.70
N ALA A 364 -0.19 -6.90 -16.82
CA ALA A 364 -0.54 -7.78 -15.71
C ALA A 364 0.69 -8.52 -15.18
N LEU A 365 0.87 -8.54 -13.87
CA LEU A 365 1.99 -9.20 -13.21
C LEU A 365 1.55 -10.56 -12.68
N THR A 366 2.10 -11.64 -13.23
CA THR A 366 1.89 -12.97 -12.66
C THR A 366 2.85 -13.22 -11.49
N ILE A 367 2.33 -13.55 -10.33
CA ILE A 367 3.11 -13.90 -9.12
C ILE A 367 2.81 -15.37 -8.79
N THR A 368 3.83 -16.20 -8.89
CA THR A 368 3.81 -17.60 -8.45
C THR A 368 5.05 -17.91 -7.63
N PRO A 369 5.04 -18.96 -6.79
CA PRO A 369 6.23 -19.37 -6.04
C PRO A 369 7.44 -19.59 -6.95
N GLU A 370 7.26 -20.24 -8.10
CA GLU A 370 8.33 -20.53 -9.06
C GLU A 370 8.94 -19.25 -9.61
N ARG A 371 8.11 -18.27 -10.00
CA ARG A 371 8.60 -16.98 -10.52
C ARG A 371 9.28 -16.14 -9.45
N VAL A 372 8.81 -16.20 -8.22
CA VAL A 372 9.46 -15.50 -7.07
C VAL A 372 10.83 -16.10 -6.81
N LEU A 373 10.96 -17.43 -6.86
CA LEU A 373 12.22 -18.15 -6.58
C LEU A 373 13.15 -18.22 -7.79
N ASP A 374 12.69 -17.86 -8.99
CA ASP A 374 13.53 -17.86 -10.20
C ASP A 374 14.58 -16.74 -10.14
N SER A 375 15.77 -17.14 -9.77
CA SER A 375 16.89 -16.23 -9.57
C SER A 375 17.54 -15.72 -10.87
N GLU A 376 17.11 -16.21 -12.04
CA GLU A 376 17.59 -15.76 -13.34
C GLU A 376 16.71 -14.66 -13.94
N THR A 377 15.39 -14.77 -13.80
CA THR A 377 14.45 -13.85 -14.44
C THR A 377 13.86 -12.80 -13.49
N ASN A 378 13.87 -13.05 -12.18
CA ASN A 378 13.39 -12.10 -11.19
C ASN A 378 14.46 -11.04 -10.89
N ALA A 379 14.22 -9.80 -11.33
CA ALA A 379 15.13 -8.65 -11.16
C ALA A 379 15.51 -8.37 -9.70
N GLY A 380 14.66 -8.69 -8.75
CA GLY A 380 14.93 -8.54 -7.33
C GLY A 380 16.16 -9.35 -6.86
N TRP A 381 16.37 -10.55 -7.41
CA TRP A 381 17.58 -11.33 -7.15
C TRP A 381 18.85 -10.64 -7.65
N THR A 382 18.79 -10.04 -8.85
CA THR A 382 19.91 -9.26 -9.37
C THR A 382 20.28 -8.10 -8.46
N LEU A 383 19.27 -7.37 -7.95
CA LEU A 383 19.48 -6.26 -7.02
C LEU A 383 20.07 -6.75 -5.70
N ALA A 384 19.56 -7.83 -5.13
CA ALA A 384 20.06 -8.42 -3.88
C ALA A 384 21.52 -8.88 -4.02
N ARG A 385 21.86 -9.62 -5.07
CA ARG A 385 23.23 -10.06 -5.36
C ARG A 385 24.19 -8.89 -5.56
N ALA A 386 23.80 -7.90 -6.36
CA ALA A 386 24.63 -6.73 -6.63
C ALA A 386 24.85 -5.91 -5.35
N TRP A 387 23.81 -5.76 -4.54
CA TRP A 387 23.89 -5.14 -3.21
C TRP A 387 24.89 -5.85 -2.32
N MET A 388 24.78 -7.16 -2.18
CA MET A 388 25.67 -7.96 -1.35
C MET A 388 27.12 -7.91 -1.86
N LYS A 389 27.34 -8.01 -3.17
CA LYS A 389 28.69 -7.86 -3.77
C LYS A 389 29.29 -6.49 -3.47
N ALA A 390 28.50 -5.41 -3.52
CA ALA A 390 28.98 -4.05 -3.25
C ALA A 390 29.44 -3.85 -1.81
N TRP A 391 28.87 -4.62 -0.88
CA TRP A 391 29.24 -4.61 0.54
C TRP A 391 30.34 -5.61 0.92
N ASP A 392 30.98 -6.27 -0.04
CA ASP A 392 32.14 -7.14 0.23
C ASP A 392 33.27 -6.33 0.90
N PRO A 393 33.87 -6.81 2.00
CA PRO A 393 34.99 -6.15 2.68
C PRO A 393 36.18 -5.86 1.79
N ARG A 394 36.38 -6.69 0.79
CA ARG A 394 37.46 -6.48 -0.19
C ARG A 394 37.36 -5.14 -0.92
N ASN A 395 36.18 -4.52 -0.92
CA ASN A 395 35.93 -3.21 -1.46
C ASN A 395 36.34 -2.06 -0.52
N ASP A 396 36.80 -2.31 0.71
CA ASP A 396 37.11 -1.27 1.71
C ASP A 396 38.54 -0.71 1.62
N GLY A 397 39.43 -1.32 0.83
CA GLY A 397 40.85 -0.99 0.77
C GLY A 397 41.35 -0.42 -0.56
N GLY A 398 42.45 0.35 -0.50
CA GLY A 398 43.23 0.80 -1.66
C GLY A 398 42.88 2.19 -2.21
N PRO A 399 43.81 2.84 -2.93
CA PRO A 399 43.58 4.12 -3.62
C PRO A 399 42.57 3.93 -4.74
N LEU A 400 41.88 5.01 -5.12
CA LEU A 400 41.07 5.04 -6.35
C LEU A 400 42.01 4.94 -7.55
N PRO A 401 41.97 3.88 -8.38
CA PRO A 401 42.77 3.84 -9.60
C PRO A 401 42.26 4.94 -10.55
N LEU A 402 43.18 5.62 -11.16
CA LEU A 402 42.88 6.58 -12.23
C LEU A 402 42.74 5.77 -13.53
N ALA A 403 41.53 5.78 -14.07
CA ALA A 403 41.17 5.55 -15.45
C ALA A 403 41.39 4.13 -16.04
N ASP A 404 40.56 3.18 -15.63
CA ASP A 404 40.15 2.12 -16.53
C ASP A 404 38.68 2.29 -16.99
N ASP A 405 38.24 1.50 -17.96
CA ASP A 405 36.91 1.57 -18.54
C ASP A 405 35.82 1.26 -17.50
N GLU A 406 36.08 0.41 -16.52
CA GLU A 406 35.10 0.01 -15.50
C GLU A 406 34.88 1.13 -14.47
N HIS A 407 35.96 1.80 -14.05
CA HIS A 407 35.85 2.97 -13.18
C HIS A 407 35.09 4.09 -13.87
N TYR A 408 35.41 4.38 -15.13
CA TYR A 408 34.69 5.40 -15.92
C TYR A 408 33.20 5.09 -16.03
N ARG A 409 32.84 3.84 -16.35
CA ARG A 409 31.44 3.40 -16.44
C ARG A 409 30.69 3.56 -15.12
N SER A 410 31.31 3.22 -13.98
CA SER A 410 30.71 3.35 -12.67
C SER A 410 30.46 4.81 -12.28
N VAL A 411 31.38 5.73 -12.57
CA VAL A 411 31.22 7.19 -12.38
C VAL A 411 30.11 7.74 -13.26
N VAL A 412 30.06 7.35 -14.54
CA VAL A 412 28.98 7.74 -15.46
C VAL A 412 27.63 7.21 -14.96
N ALA A 413 27.57 5.97 -14.51
CA ALA A 413 26.34 5.40 -13.93
C ALA A 413 25.86 6.21 -12.71
N GLN A 414 26.76 6.58 -11.80
CA GLN A 414 26.41 7.40 -10.65
C GLN A 414 25.84 8.78 -11.06
N SER A 415 26.35 9.38 -12.13
CA SER A 415 25.84 10.66 -12.65
C SER A 415 24.44 10.58 -13.25
N GLN A 416 23.94 9.38 -13.58
CA GLN A 416 22.60 9.18 -14.15
C GLN A 416 21.50 9.05 -13.07
N LEU A 417 21.86 8.82 -11.81
CA LEU A 417 20.88 8.56 -10.76
C LEU A 417 19.94 9.76 -10.54
N LEU A 418 20.50 10.97 -10.44
CA LEU A 418 19.72 12.19 -10.23
C LEU A 418 18.75 12.50 -11.39
N PRO A 419 19.15 12.48 -12.67
CA PRO A 419 18.22 12.65 -13.77
C PRO A 419 17.11 11.59 -13.83
N LEU A 420 17.40 10.35 -13.41
CA LEU A 420 16.41 9.29 -13.39
C LEU A 420 15.43 9.47 -12.23
N LEU A 421 15.91 9.90 -11.07
CA LEU A 421 15.04 10.23 -9.93
C LEU A 421 14.12 11.42 -10.27
N ASP A 422 14.65 12.49 -10.89
CA ASP A 422 13.84 13.64 -11.35
C ASP A 422 12.72 13.20 -12.31
N ARG A 423 13.04 12.31 -13.25
CA ARG A 423 12.02 11.75 -14.16
C ARG A 423 11.00 10.87 -13.44
N ALA A 424 11.45 10.05 -12.47
CA ALA A 424 10.56 9.17 -11.73
C ALA A 424 9.52 9.95 -10.93
N VAL A 425 9.94 11.02 -10.24
CA VAL A 425 9.01 11.82 -9.41
C VAL A 425 8.09 12.70 -10.27
N LYS A 426 8.57 13.24 -11.40
CA LYS A 426 7.74 14.02 -12.33
C LYS A 426 6.72 13.15 -13.08
N GLY A 427 7.11 11.95 -13.44
CA GLY A 427 6.25 10.99 -14.15
C GLY A 427 5.42 10.09 -13.23
N LEU A 428 5.64 10.15 -11.92
CA LEU A 428 5.08 9.24 -10.91
C LEU A 428 5.31 7.75 -11.28
N ASP A 429 6.47 7.46 -11.88
CA ASP A 429 6.85 6.14 -12.36
C ASP A 429 8.31 5.83 -12.07
N VAL A 430 8.54 4.88 -11.18
CA VAL A 430 9.87 4.45 -10.74
C VAL A 430 10.51 3.39 -11.65
N LEU A 431 9.79 2.84 -12.61
CA LEU A 431 10.25 1.71 -13.46
C LEU A 431 11.59 1.96 -14.14
N ARG A 432 11.78 3.17 -14.68
CA ARG A 432 13.05 3.50 -15.36
C ARG A 432 14.24 3.52 -14.41
N LEU A 433 14.02 3.98 -13.19
CA LEU A 433 15.06 4.00 -12.15
C LEU A 433 15.38 2.56 -11.71
N VAL A 434 14.36 1.74 -11.48
CA VAL A 434 14.54 0.32 -11.13
C VAL A 434 15.29 -0.43 -12.24
N ARG A 435 14.87 -0.31 -13.49
CA ARG A 435 15.54 -0.94 -14.63
C ARG A 435 16.98 -0.48 -14.84
N PHE A 436 17.26 0.77 -14.51
CA PHE A 436 18.63 1.25 -14.51
C PHE A 436 19.46 0.54 -13.44
N LEU A 437 18.96 0.45 -12.21
CA LEU A 437 19.64 -0.22 -11.10
C LEU A 437 19.84 -1.71 -11.39
N THR A 438 18.83 -2.40 -11.95
CA THR A 438 18.94 -3.80 -12.37
C THR A 438 20.02 -3.99 -13.44
N ARG A 439 20.05 -3.17 -14.49
CA ARG A 439 21.06 -3.26 -15.53
C ARG A 439 22.47 -3.01 -15.01
N ILE A 440 22.63 -2.01 -14.16
CA ILE A 440 23.94 -1.72 -13.54
C ILE A 440 24.33 -2.86 -12.60
N GLY A 441 23.39 -3.41 -11.85
CA GLY A 441 23.60 -4.59 -11.00
C GLY A 441 24.07 -5.79 -11.83
N THR A 442 23.40 -6.10 -12.95
CA THR A 442 23.80 -7.17 -13.86
C THR A 442 25.23 -6.97 -14.39
N TRP A 443 25.53 -5.76 -14.87
CA TRP A 443 26.89 -5.43 -15.33
C TRP A 443 27.91 -5.63 -14.20
N TYR A 444 27.65 -5.09 -13.01
CA TYR A 444 28.56 -5.19 -11.86
C TYR A 444 28.79 -6.63 -11.40
N LEU A 445 27.78 -7.48 -11.47
CA LEU A 445 27.92 -8.90 -11.15
C LEU A 445 28.87 -9.62 -12.10
N GLY A 446 28.94 -9.21 -13.38
CA GLY A 446 29.82 -9.75 -14.38
C GLY A 446 31.25 -9.17 -14.37
N THR A 447 31.54 -8.13 -13.58
CA THR A 447 32.91 -7.55 -13.48
C THR A 447 33.78 -8.33 -12.50
N GLU A 448 35.12 -8.24 -12.68
CA GLU A 448 36.06 -8.68 -11.66
C GLU A 448 35.94 -7.77 -10.41
N THR A 449 36.35 -8.29 -9.25
CA THR A 449 36.26 -7.52 -8.01
C THR A 449 37.37 -6.48 -7.95
N ASP A 450 37.09 -5.25 -8.37
CA ASP A 450 37.94 -4.08 -8.16
C ASP A 450 37.41 -3.28 -6.96
N PRO A 451 38.23 -3.04 -5.92
CA PRO A 451 37.80 -2.30 -4.72
C PRO A 451 37.31 -0.87 -5.04
N ALA A 452 37.83 -0.20 -6.05
CA ALA A 452 37.39 1.14 -6.43
C ALA A 452 36.01 1.13 -7.07
N VAL A 453 35.80 0.23 -8.02
CA VAL A 453 34.49 -0.02 -8.64
C VAL A 453 33.48 -0.44 -7.57
N GLY A 454 33.88 -1.34 -6.67
CA GLY A 454 33.05 -1.79 -5.56
C GLY A 454 32.57 -0.66 -4.65
N ARG A 455 33.43 0.32 -4.29
CA ARG A 455 33.05 1.49 -3.48
C ARG A 455 32.06 2.39 -4.21
N ILE A 456 32.29 2.65 -5.50
CA ILE A 456 31.37 3.47 -6.31
C ILE A 456 30.02 2.77 -6.43
N MET A 457 30.03 1.46 -6.68
CA MET A 457 28.80 0.67 -6.78
C MET A 457 28.07 0.59 -5.45
N ARG A 458 28.77 0.49 -4.31
CA ARG A 458 28.16 0.60 -2.98
C ARG A 458 27.44 1.94 -2.81
N SER A 459 28.08 3.04 -3.14
CA SER A 459 27.46 4.38 -3.08
C SER A 459 26.24 4.50 -3.99
N LEU A 460 26.37 4.06 -5.24
CA LEU A 460 25.29 4.10 -6.23
C LEU A 460 24.09 3.23 -5.83
N LEU A 461 24.35 1.97 -5.47
CA LEU A 461 23.29 1.05 -5.08
C LEU A 461 22.65 1.46 -3.75
N SER A 462 23.44 1.94 -2.77
CA SER A 462 22.88 2.46 -1.52
C SER A 462 21.96 3.64 -1.78
N SER A 463 22.38 4.61 -2.56
CA SER A 463 21.56 5.78 -2.88
C SER A 463 20.37 5.43 -3.76
N GLY A 464 20.57 4.57 -4.77
CA GLY A 464 19.51 4.17 -5.70
C GLY A 464 18.44 3.31 -5.04
N LEU A 465 18.82 2.28 -4.29
CA LEU A 465 17.88 1.38 -3.61
C LEU A 465 17.17 2.07 -2.42
N ASP A 466 17.88 2.95 -1.69
CA ASP A 466 17.25 3.78 -0.65
C ASP A 466 16.22 4.74 -1.26
N SER A 467 16.52 5.33 -2.43
CA SER A 467 15.58 6.23 -3.12
C SER A 467 14.28 5.57 -3.60
N ILE A 468 14.23 4.26 -3.66
CA ILE A 468 13.02 3.46 -3.95
C ILE A 468 12.59 2.58 -2.78
N GLY A 469 13.16 2.78 -1.60
CA GLY A 469 12.76 2.11 -0.35
C GLY A 469 13.10 0.62 -0.27
N LEU A 470 13.95 0.09 -1.16
CA LEU A 470 14.35 -1.34 -1.14
C LEU A 470 15.44 -1.66 -0.11
N VAL A 471 16.13 -0.67 0.39
CA VAL A 471 17.03 -0.79 1.54
C VAL A 471 16.67 0.26 2.57
N ARG A 472 16.86 -0.07 3.84
CA ARG A 472 16.74 0.92 4.91
C ARG A 472 18.10 1.58 5.09
N ALA A 473 18.15 2.91 5.11
CA ALA A 473 19.31 3.60 5.60
C ALA A 473 19.55 3.12 7.03
N GLN A 474 20.52 2.25 7.22
CA GLN A 474 20.93 1.88 8.58
C GLN A 474 21.48 3.13 9.23
N GLU A 475 20.98 3.46 10.41
CA GLU A 475 21.73 4.25 11.36
C GLU A 475 23.00 3.46 11.69
N VAL A 476 24.05 3.72 10.92
CA VAL A 476 25.40 3.36 11.34
C VAL A 476 25.69 4.31 12.49
N ASN A 477 25.32 3.89 13.69
CA ASN A 477 25.88 4.47 14.92
C ASN A 477 27.37 4.26 14.85
N GLY A 478 28.10 5.35 14.52
CA GLY A 478 29.55 5.44 14.64
C GLY A 478 29.95 5.57 16.10
#